data_090777d1708a1a6b671f2d497ecaf755
#
_entry.id   090777d1708a1a6b671f2d497ecaf755
#
_cell.length_a   1.000
_cell.length_b   1.000
_cell.length_c   1.000
_cell.angle_alpha   90.00
_cell.angle_beta   90.00
_cell.angle_gamma   90.00
#
_symmetry.space_group_name_H-M   'P 1'
#
loop_
_entity.id
_entity.type
_entity.pdbx_description
1 polymer ?
#
loop_
_entity_poly.entity_id
_entity_poly.type
_entity_poly.pdbx_seq_one_letter_code
_entity_poly.pdbx_strand_id
1 'polypeptide(L)'
;MHIFSYEKPLSVDNAAGSSGRFIAGGTTLVDLMKLDVEQPSKLVDITALPLAQVETLPNGGLRIGAMVRNSDLAHHPKVLANYAVLSQALLSGASPQLRNMATTGGNLLQRTRCPYFRDLTSGGCNKRNPGSGCSAIEGHHRTMAVLGVSDHCIATHPSDMCVAMTALEATIYVQGTKGKRAIPIADFYKLPGDTPNIENALEPGDLITHVELPTPVGTKQAYLKLRDRASYEFALASAAIIAHVEGGHIRAVRVALGGVGTRPWRAHEAEAALTGKAATPANFRAAAEAALKGAKIHPDNAFKVELSKRCITRALKVATA
;
A
#
# COMPACT_ATOMS: atom_id res chain seq x y z
N MET A 1 0.72 -24.72 -11.08
CA MET A 1 -0.30 -23.82 -11.70
C MET A 1 -1.39 -24.69 -12.30
N HIS A 2 -2.65 -24.47 -11.92
CA HIS A 2 -3.80 -25.24 -12.37
C HIS A 2 -4.33 -24.75 -13.71
N ILE A 3 -5.16 -25.57 -14.38
CA ILE A 3 -5.84 -25.20 -15.63
C ILE A 3 -6.89 -24.14 -15.32
N PHE A 4 -6.99 -23.10 -16.14
CA PHE A 4 -7.97 -22.02 -16.04
C PHE A 4 -8.51 -21.65 -17.41
N SER A 5 -9.73 -21.12 -17.44
CA SER A 5 -10.27 -20.46 -18.62
C SER A 5 -9.78 -19.01 -18.69
N TYR A 6 -9.72 -18.47 -19.91
CA TYR A 6 -9.21 -17.11 -20.12
C TYR A 6 -10.19 -16.30 -20.95
N GLU A 7 -10.51 -15.10 -20.49
CA GLU A 7 -11.41 -14.16 -21.13
C GLU A 7 -10.74 -12.80 -21.27
N LYS A 8 -10.97 -12.12 -22.38
CA LYS A 8 -10.49 -10.76 -22.64
C LYS A 8 -11.67 -9.86 -22.97
N PRO A 9 -12.28 -9.18 -21.98
CA PRO A 9 -13.42 -8.31 -22.21
C PRO A 9 -13.02 -7.06 -23.00
N LEU A 10 -13.97 -6.55 -23.81
CA LEU A 10 -13.75 -5.39 -24.67
C LEU A 10 -14.19 -4.07 -24.00
N SER A 11 -14.88 -4.13 -22.87
CA SER A 11 -15.33 -2.95 -22.12
C SER A 11 -15.26 -3.18 -20.62
N VAL A 12 -15.26 -2.08 -19.87
CA VAL A 12 -15.31 -2.09 -18.39
C VAL A 12 -16.60 -2.75 -17.91
N ASP A 13 -17.72 -2.47 -18.57
CA ASP A 13 -19.03 -3.05 -18.21
C ASP A 13 -19.05 -4.57 -18.40
N ASN A 14 -18.40 -5.08 -19.46
CA ASN A 14 -18.30 -6.53 -19.69
C ASN A 14 -17.34 -7.21 -18.70
N ALA A 15 -16.35 -6.50 -18.21
CA ALA A 15 -15.40 -7.01 -17.20
C ALA A 15 -16.01 -7.00 -15.79
N ALA A 16 -16.68 -5.92 -15.44
CA ALA A 16 -17.28 -5.74 -14.12
C ALA A 16 -18.35 -6.80 -13.83
N GLY A 17 -18.33 -7.35 -12.63
CA GLY A 17 -19.25 -8.43 -12.26
C GLY A 17 -18.82 -9.83 -12.72
N SER A 18 -17.68 -9.97 -13.44
CA SER A 18 -17.15 -11.28 -13.80
C SER A 18 -16.80 -12.09 -12.55
N SER A 19 -17.08 -13.39 -12.58
CA SER A 19 -16.69 -14.34 -11.52
C SER A 19 -15.21 -14.74 -11.57
N GLY A 20 -14.48 -14.32 -12.64
CA GLY A 20 -13.06 -14.61 -12.80
C GLY A 20 -12.14 -13.69 -11.98
N ARG A 21 -10.87 -14.08 -11.87
CA ARG A 21 -9.84 -13.25 -11.27
C ARG A 21 -9.29 -12.27 -12.31
N PHE A 22 -9.34 -10.97 -12.04
CA PHE A 22 -8.76 -9.97 -12.95
C PHE A 22 -7.24 -10.11 -13.01
N ILE A 23 -6.70 -10.11 -14.24
CA ILE A 23 -5.27 -10.05 -14.51
C ILE A 23 -4.93 -8.78 -15.28
N ALA A 24 -3.98 -8.02 -14.75
CA ALA A 24 -3.37 -6.85 -15.36
C ALA A 24 -1.91 -7.17 -15.71
N GLY A 25 -0.92 -6.49 -15.13
CA GLY A 25 0.50 -6.80 -15.34
C GLY A 25 0.98 -8.16 -14.80
N GLY A 26 0.17 -8.88 -14.05
CA GLY A 26 0.42 -10.24 -13.58
C GLY A 26 1.51 -10.39 -12.51
N THR A 27 2.24 -9.34 -12.16
CA THR A 27 3.43 -9.37 -11.30
C THR A 27 3.20 -9.91 -9.88
N THR A 28 1.96 -9.93 -9.42
CA THR A 28 1.57 -10.54 -8.13
C THR A 28 0.76 -11.83 -8.37
N LEU A 29 -0.26 -11.76 -9.23
CA LEU A 29 -1.18 -12.89 -9.43
C LEU A 29 -0.47 -14.11 -10.01
N VAL A 30 0.32 -13.95 -11.07
CA VAL A 30 1.05 -15.08 -11.69
C VAL A 30 2.09 -15.68 -10.74
N ASP A 31 2.75 -14.85 -9.91
CA ASP A 31 3.67 -15.29 -8.88
C ASP A 31 2.94 -16.17 -7.84
N LEU A 32 1.77 -15.75 -7.34
CA LEU A 32 0.98 -16.53 -6.39
C LEU A 32 0.36 -17.79 -7.02
N MET A 33 0.02 -17.76 -8.30
CA MET A 33 -0.42 -18.95 -9.04
C MET A 33 0.69 -19.98 -9.21
N LYS A 34 1.94 -19.54 -9.42
CA LYS A 34 3.11 -20.44 -9.48
C LYS A 34 3.43 -21.09 -8.13
N LEU A 35 3.10 -20.42 -7.03
CA LEU A 35 3.22 -20.94 -5.66
C LEU A 35 1.99 -21.74 -5.22
N ASP A 36 0.99 -21.92 -6.07
CA ASP A 36 -0.29 -22.54 -5.77
C ASP A 36 -1.09 -21.90 -4.62
N VAL A 37 -0.72 -20.67 -4.22
CA VAL A 37 -1.45 -19.87 -3.22
C VAL A 37 -2.76 -19.31 -3.79
N GLU A 38 -2.75 -18.93 -5.08
CA GLU A 38 -3.93 -18.52 -5.84
C GLU A 38 -4.20 -19.54 -6.95
N GLN A 39 -5.41 -20.06 -6.99
CA GLN A 39 -5.83 -21.12 -7.93
C GLN A 39 -7.13 -20.72 -8.65
N PRO A 40 -7.14 -19.60 -9.40
CA PRO A 40 -8.34 -19.18 -10.11
C PRO A 40 -8.70 -20.18 -11.23
N SER A 41 -9.96 -20.55 -11.32
CA SER A 41 -10.49 -21.35 -12.44
C SER A 41 -10.72 -20.53 -13.71
N LYS A 42 -10.75 -19.18 -13.59
CA LYS A 42 -10.95 -18.25 -14.70
C LYS A 42 -10.12 -16.98 -14.50
N LEU A 43 -9.40 -16.56 -15.54
CA LEU A 43 -8.74 -15.27 -15.62
C LEU A 43 -9.50 -14.33 -16.56
N VAL A 44 -9.63 -13.08 -16.13
CA VAL A 44 -10.22 -11.98 -16.91
C VAL A 44 -9.14 -10.96 -17.19
N ASP A 45 -8.63 -10.95 -18.44
CA ASP A 45 -7.57 -10.06 -18.86
C ASP A 45 -8.10 -8.65 -19.14
N ILE A 46 -7.71 -7.71 -18.31
CA ILE A 46 -8.12 -6.31 -18.40
C ILE A 46 -7.10 -5.41 -19.09
N THR A 47 -6.06 -5.98 -19.70
CA THR A 47 -4.95 -5.20 -20.29
C THR A 47 -5.36 -4.36 -21.51
N ALA A 48 -6.44 -4.72 -22.20
CA ALA A 48 -6.96 -3.97 -23.35
C ALA A 48 -7.99 -2.89 -22.98
N LEU A 49 -8.42 -2.81 -21.72
CA LEU A 49 -9.39 -1.82 -21.30
C LEU A 49 -8.78 -0.39 -21.28
N PRO A 50 -9.57 0.66 -21.59
CA PRO A 50 -9.10 2.05 -21.67
C PRO A 50 -8.91 2.66 -20.26
N LEU A 51 -8.12 2.03 -19.42
CA LEU A 51 -7.88 2.40 -18.02
C LEU A 51 -6.43 2.84 -17.76
N ALA A 52 -5.68 3.25 -18.80
CA ALA A 52 -4.25 3.59 -18.71
C ALA A 52 -3.99 5.10 -18.83
N GLN A 53 -4.96 5.95 -18.51
CA GLN A 53 -4.83 7.40 -18.62
C GLN A 53 -4.54 8.04 -17.27
N VAL A 54 -3.78 9.15 -17.28
CA VAL A 54 -3.58 10.06 -16.15
C VAL A 54 -4.16 11.42 -16.53
N GLU A 55 -5.18 11.87 -15.81
CA GLU A 55 -5.95 13.08 -16.12
C GLU A 55 -5.95 14.05 -14.96
N THR A 56 -5.91 15.36 -15.26
CA THR A 56 -6.12 16.39 -14.24
C THR A 56 -7.62 16.60 -14.04
N LEU A 57 -8.04 16.56 -12.81
CA LEU A 57 -9.41 16.84 -12.42
C LEU A 57 -9.69 18.37 -12.44
N PRO A 58 -10.95 18.79 -12.61
CA PRO A 58 -11.31 20.22 -12.60
C PRO A 58 -10.89 20.96 -11.32
N ASN A 59 -10.84 20.25 -10.19
CA ASN A 59 -10.40 20.78 -8.90
C ASN A 59 -8.87 20.82 -8.73
N GLY A 60 -8.10 20.48 -9.78
CA GLY A 60 -6.64 20.42 -9.72
C GLY A 60 -6.07 19.12 -9.17
N GLY A 61 -6.89 18.17 -8.76
CA GLY A 61 -6.50 16.81 -8.39
C GLY A 61 -6.07 15.97 -9.59
N LEU A 62 -5.74 14.71 -9.36
CA LEU A 62 -5.26 13.80 -10.40
C LEU A 62 -6.07 12.50 -10.40
N ARG A 63 -6.61 12.11 -11.57
CA ARG A 63 -7.19 10.79 -11.81
C ARG A 63 -6.15 9.89 -12.46
N ILE A 64 -5.96 8.71 -11.91
CA ILE A 64 -4.96 7.72 -12.34
C ILE A 64 -5.70 6.43 -12.66
N GLY A 65 -5.75 6.05 -13.92
CA GLY A 65 -6.38 4.81 -14.36
C GLY A 65 -5.72 3.56 -13.76
N ALA A 66 -6.51 2.54 -13.48
CA ALA A 66 -6.03 1.31 -12.83
C ALA A 66 -4.94 0.57 -13.60
N MET A 67 -4.90 0.74 -14.93
CA MET A 67 -3.91 0.13 -15.83
C MET A 67 -2.66 0.98 -16.06
N VAL A 68 -2.57 2.19 -15.48
CA VAL A 68 -1.34 2.99 -15.55
C VAL A 68 -0.20 2.21 -14.91
N ARG A 69 0.90 2.03 -15.65
CA ARG A 69 2.08 1.31 -15.18
C ARG A 69 2.79 2.10 -14.09
N ASN A 70 3.35 1.39 -13.12
CA ASN A 70 4.05 2.03 -12.00
C ASN A 70 5.24 2.87 -12.46
N SER A 71 5.97 2.44 -13.54
CA SER A 71 7.05 3.24 -14.13
C SER A 71 6.55 4.55 -14.73
N ASP A 72 5.45 4.49 -15.49
CA ASP A 72 4.90 5.66 -16.18
C ASP A 72 4.34 6.66 -15.17
N LEU A 73 3.65 6.15 -14.13
CA LEU A 73 3.15 6.98 -13.05
C LEU A 73 4.28 7.66 -12.27
N ALA A 74 5.35 6.92 -11.95
CA ALA A 74 6.49 7.46 -11.20
C ALA A 74 7.20 8.61 -11.92
N HIS A 75 7.22 8.59 -13.26
CA HIS A 75 7.88 9.60 -14.09
C HIS A 75 6.88 10.62 -14.71
N HIS A 76 5.60 10.51 -14.38
CA HIS A 76 4.60 11.43 -14.92
C HIS A 76 4.85 12.86 -14.44
N PRO A 77 4.92 13.90 -15.34
CA PRO A 77 5.31 15.26 -14.98
C PRO A 77 4.51 15.84 -13.81
N LYS A 78 3.19 15.65 -13.79
CA LYS A 78 2.34 16.14 -12.70
C LYS A 78 2.56 15.39 -11.37
N VAL A 79 2.96 14.13 -11.42
CA VAL A 79 3.30 13.35 -10.21
C VAL A 79 4.63 13.83 -9.65
N LEU A 80 5.61 14.05 -10.52
CA LEU A 80 6.90 14.61 -10.11
C LEU A 80 6.77 16.00 -9.49
N ALA A 81 5.94 16.86 -10.09
CA ALA A 81 5.78 18.25 -9.64
C ALA A 81 4.92 18.39 -8.37
N ASN A 82 3.82 17.63 -8.26
CA ASN A 82 2.78 17.87 -7.26
C ASN A 82 2.61 16.75 -6.23
N TYR A 83 3.06 15.55 -6.54
CA TYR A 83 2.91 14.34 -5.71
C TYR A 83 4.25 13.60 -5.60
N ALA A 84 5.33 14.33 -5.34
CA ALA A 84 6.70 13.80 -5.30
C ALA A 84 6.85 12.58 -4.37
N VAL A 85 6.12 12.54 -3.25
CA VAL A 85 6.07 11.40 -2.32
C VAL A 85 5.60 10.11 -3.01
N LEU A 86 4.67 10.21 -3.97
CA LEU A 86 4.18 9.06 -4.74
C LEU A 86 5.24 8.56 -5.73
N SER A 87 5.90 9.46 -6.46
CA SER A 87 7.00 9.11 -7.34
C SER A 87 8.12 8.40 -6.58
N GLN A 88 8.57 8.99 -5.46
CA GLN A 88 9.61 8.42 -4.61
C GLN A 88 9.24 7.03 -4.07
N ALA A 89 7.99 6.85 -3.63
CA ALA A 89 7.49 5.56 -3.16
C ALA A 89 7.50 4.50 -4.27
N LEU A 90 6.99 4.83 -5.46
CA LEU A 90 6.99 3.94 -6.61
C LEU A 90 8.41 3.53 -7.02
N LEU A 91 9.34 4.49 -7.08
CA LEU A 91 10.74 4.24 -7.45
C LEU A 91 11.51 3.46 -6.38
N SER A 92 11.07 3.52 -5.12
CA SER A 92 11.62 2.72 -4.02
C SER A 92 11.16 1.26 -4.04
N GLY A 93 10.07 0.96 -4.76
CA GLY A 93 9.48 -0.37 -4.86
C GLY A 93 10.00 -1.17 -6.05
N ALA A 94 9.98 -2.50 -5.94
CA ALA A 94 10.26 -3.46 -7.00
C ALA A 94 11.62 -3.22 -7.75
N SER A 95 11.73 -3.71 -8.97
CA SER A 95 12.78 -3.39 -9.94
C SER A 95 12.23 -2.55 -11.08
N PRO A 96 13.06 -1.90 -11.92
CA PRO A 96 12.59 -1.22 -13.14
C PRO A 96 11.75 -2.13 -14.03
N GLN A 97 12.16 -3.37 -14.23
CA GLN A 97 11.47 -4.36 -15.07
C GLN A 97 10.06 -4.66 -14.52
N LEU A 98 9.94 -4.88 -13.21
CA LEU A 98 8.64 -5.13 -12.59
C LEU A 98 7.75 -3.89 -12.64
N ARG A 99 8.29 -2.68 -12.43
CA ARG A 99 7.50 -1.45 -12.52
C ARG A 99 6.96 -1.19 -13.92
N ASN A 100 7.66 -1.66 -14.98
CA ASN A 100 7.19 -1.59 -16.36
C ASN A 100 5.99 -2.51 -16.64
N MET A 101 5.72 -3.49 -15.80
CA MET A 101 4.59 -4.41 -15.91
C MET A 101 3.51 -4.18 -14.86
N ALA A 102 3.91 -3.89 -13.63
CA ALA A 102 2.99 -3.64 -12.52
C ALA A 102 2.13 -2.40 -12.79
N THR A 103 0.84 -2.50 -12.50
CA THR A 103 -0.15 -1.44 -12.71
C THR A 103 -0.62 -0.85 -11.38
N THR A 104 -1.22 0.34 -11.43
CA THR A 104 -1.76 1.02 -10.24
C THR A 104 -2.80 0.15 -9.52
N GLY A 105 -3.79 -0.39 -10.21
CA GLY A 105 -4.79 -1.29 -9.62
C GLY A 105 -4.18 -2.58 -9.07
N GLY A 106 -3.23 -3.18 -9.82
CA GLY A 106 -2.52 -4.38 -9.38
C GLY A 106 -1.66 -4.13 -8.14
N ASN A 107 -1.04 -2.95 -8.04
CA ASN A 107 -0.25 -2.57 -6.86
C ASN A 107 -1.11 -2.36 -5.61
N LEU A 108 -2.32 -1.78 -5.75
CA LEU A 108 -3.29 -1.70 -4.64
C LEU A 108 -3.66 -3.08 -4.10
N LEU A 109 -3.70 -4.09 -4.95
CA LEU A 109 -4.13 -5.46 -4.64
C LEU A 109 -2.98 -6.42 -4.35
N GLN A 110 -1.74 -5.94 -4.21
CA GLN A 110 -0.65 -6.84 -3.89
C GLN A 110 -0.82 -7.41 -2.48
N ARG A 111 -0.63 -8.75 -2.37
CA ARG A 111 -0.78 -9.48 -1.13
C ARG A 111 0.54 -9.56 -0.36
N THR A 112 0.45 -9.87 0.92
CA THR A 112 1.59 -9.95 1.83
C THR A 112 2.73 -10.83 1.31
N ARG A 113 3.95 -10.55 1.76
CA ARG A 113 5.16 -11.36 1.53
C ARG A 113 5.51 -12.25 2.72
N CYS A 114 4.56 -12.46 3.64
CA CYS A 114 4.71 -13.39 4.74
C CYS A 114 5.09 -14.79 4.22
N PRO A 115 6.19 -15.41 4.66
CA PRO A 115 6.62 -16.72 4.18
C PRO A 115 5.55 -17.78 4.46
N TYR A 116 4.91 -17.73 5.62
CA TYR A 116 3.83 -18.66 5.99
C TYR A 116 2.57 -18.55 5.13
N PHE A 117 2.33 -17.41 4.52
CA PHE A 117 1.28 -17.22 3.53
C PHE A 117 1.68 -17.77 2.16
N ARG A 118 2.95 -17.62 1.78
CA ARG A 118 3.44 -17.91 0.43
C ARG A 118 3.92 -19.34 0.25
N ASP A 119 4.26 -20.03 1.32
CA ASP A 119 4.68 -21.43 1.31
C ASP A 119 3.58 -22.31 1.91
N LEU A 120 3.02 -23.20 1.08
CA LEU A 120 1.93 -24.12 1.47
C LEU A 120 2.39 -25.14 2.50
N THR A 121 3.69 -25.43 2.61
CA THR A 121 4.26 -26.42 3.52
C THR A 121 4.59 -25.84 4.89
N SER A 122 4.58 -24.52 5.04
CA SER A 122 5.04 -23.82 6.26
C SER A 122 3.99 -23.71 7.38
N GLY A 123 2.91 -24.50 7.33
CA GLY A 123 1.91 -24.60 8.40
C GLY A 123 0.66 -23.72 8.19
N GLY A 124 -0.06 -23.46 9.27
CA GLY A 124 -1.35 -22.76 9.26
C GLY A 124 -1.23 -21.28 8.87
N CYS A 125 -2.17 -20.82 8.04
CA CYS A 125 -2.29 -19.42 7.67
C CYS A 125 -3.76 -19.02 7.47
N ASN A 126 -4.33 -18.30 8.43
CA ASN A 126 -5.73 -17.84 8.39
C ASN A 126 -6.03 -16.92 7.19
N LYS A 127 -5.03 -16.25 6.63
CA LYS A 127 -5.17 -15.42 5.44
C LYS A 127 -5.36 -16.25 4.17
N ARG A 128 -4.74 -17.42 4.10
CA ARG A 128 -4.83 -18.37 2.99
C ARG A 128 -5.97 -19.37 3.19
N ASN A 129 -6.06 -19.93 4.37
CA ASN A 129 -7.04 -20.95 4.76
C ASN A 129 -7.64 -20.57 6.12
N PRO A 130 -8.80 -19.89 6.14
CA PRO A 130 -9.44 -19.45 7.38
C PRO A 130 -9.65 -20.59 8.38
N GLY A 131 -9.32 -20.34 9.66
CA GLY A 131 -9.42 -21.32 10.73
C GLY A 131 -8.21 -22.24 10.91
N SER A 132 -7.20 -22.17 10.02
CA SER A 132 -6.00 -23.01 10.12
C SER A 132 -4.93 -22.48 11.10
N GLY A 133 -5.14 -21.33 11.73
CA GLY A 133 -4.17 -20.70 12.62
C GLY A 133 -3.20 -19.75 11.88
N CYS A 134 -2.20 -19.25 12.60
CA CYS A 134 -1.16 -18.38 12.08
C CYS A 134 0.22 -18.81 12.57
N SER A 135 0.92 -19.62 11.80
CA SER A 135 2.26 -20.13 12.15
C SER A 135 3.32 -19.03 12.25
N ALA A 136 3.03 -17.80 11.78
CA ALA A 136 3.93 -16.67 11.96
C ALA A 136 4.01 -16.22 13.43
N ILE A 137 2.98 -16.41 14.24
CA ILE A 137 2.92 -15.91 15.64
C ILE A 137 3.96 -16.60 16.52
N GLU A 138 4.19 -17.90 16.31
CA GLU A 138 5.18 -18.69 17.03
C GLU A 138 6.46 -18.94 16.23
N GLY A 139 6.51 -18.41 15.00
CA GLY A 139 7.61 -18.61 14.06
C GLY A 139 8.59 -17.43 14.01
N HIS A 140 9.08 -17.13 12.80
CA HIS A 140 10.02 -16.02 12.56
C HIS A 140 9.27 -14.70 12.32
N HIS A 141 9.58 -13.67 13.12
CA HIS A 141 8.84 -12.41 13.15
C HIS A 141 9.54 -11.23 12.48
N ARG A 142 10.82 -11.35 12.09
CA ARG A 142 11.66 -10.22 11.66
C ARG A 142 10.96 -9.27 10.68
N THR A 143 10.20 -9.79 9.73
CA THR A 143 9.51 -9.00 8.70
C THR A 143 8.05 -8.71 9.03
N MET A 144 7.53 -9.23 10.15
CA MET A 144 6.11 -9.11 10.51
C MET A 144 5.76 -7.71 11.01
N ALA A 145 4.47 -7.40 10.99
CA ALA A 145 3.92 -6.14 11.44
C ALA A 145 4.00 -5.99 12.97
N VAL A 146 4.01 -4.73 13.41
CA VAL A 146 3.92 -4.32 14.83
C VAL A 146 2.71 -3.42 15.08
N LEU A 147 2.02 -2.96 14.00
CA LEU A 147 0.82 -2.13 14.08
C LEU A 147 -0.36 -2.83 13.41
N GLY A 148 -1.55 -2.75 14.01
CA GLY A 148 -2.78 -3.29 13.48
C GLY A 148 -2.83 -4.83 13.42
N VAL A 149 -1.98 -5.51 14.18
CA VAL A 149 -1.95 -6.97 14.28
C VAL A 149 -3.11 -7.51 15.11
N SER A 150 -3.45 -8.79 14.89
CA SER A 150 -4.42 -9.53 15.70
C SER A 150 -3.84 -10.88 16.11
N ASP A 151 -4.56 -11.60 16.98
CA ASP A 151 -4.20 -12.97 17.38
C ASP A 151 -4.35 -13.99 16.23
N HIS A 152 -4.90 -13.54 15.10
CA HIS A 152 -5.11 -14.36 13.91
C HIS A 152 -4.17 -14.06 12.75
N CYS A 153 -3.49 -12.90 12.75
CA CYS A 153 -2.54 -12.53 11.69
C CYS A 153 -1.67 -11.33 12.07
N ILE A 154 -0.36 -11.48 11.80
CA ILE A 154 0.65 -10.44 12.00
C ILE A 154 1.36 -10.05 10.69
N ALA A 155 0.80 -10.40 9.54
CA ALA A 155 1.43 -10.19 8.24
C ALA A 155 1.48 -8.70 7.87
N THR A 156 2.61 -8.27 7.30
CA THR A 156 2.85 -6.89 6.87
C THR A 156 2.25 -6.61 5.49
N HIS A 157 1.67 -5.43 5.30
CA HIS A 157 1.29 -4.92 3.98
C HIS A 157 2.54 -4.48 3.20
N PRO A 158 2.72 -4.91 1.93
CA PRO A 158 4.01 -4.77 1.25
C PRO A 158 4.16 -3.50 0.40
N SER A 159 3.08 -2.77 0.06
CA SER A 159 3.10 -1.73 -0.97
C SER A 159 3.62 -0.39 -0.48
N ASP A 160 4.73 0.07 -1.06
CA ASP A 160 5.25 1.43 -0.88
C ASP A 160 4.28 2.49 -1.48
N MET A 161 3.74 2.22 -2.67
CA MET A 161 2.76 3.09 -3.33
C MET A 161 1.55 3.39 -2.44
N CYS A 162 1.01 2.36 -1.79
CA CYS A 162 -0.17 2.51 -0.93
C CYS A 162 0.12 3.32 0.33
N VAL A 163 1.36 3.32 0.83
CA VAL A 163 1.77 4.20 1.93
C VAL A 163 1.71 5.67 1.49
N ALA A 164 2.28 5.98 0.31
CA ALA A 164 2.20 7.33 -0.24
C ALA A 164 0.74 7.74 -0.54
N MET A 165 -0.07 6.87 -1.12
CA MET A 165 -1.49 7.12 -1.39
C MET A 165 -2.29 7.33 -0.10
N THR A 166 -1.93 6.67 1.00
CA THR A 166 -2.55 6.89 2.32
C THR A 166 -2.23 8.28 2.86
N ALA A 167 -0.98 8.75 2.73
CA ALA A 167 -0.63 10.12 3.09
C ALA A 167 -1.32 11.17 2.18
N LEU A 168 -1.55 10.82 0.91
CA LEU A 168 -2.25 11.65 -0.07
C LEU A 168 -3.77 11.62 0.07
N GLU A 169 -4.34 10.75 0.92
CA GLU A 169 -5.80 10.58 1.07
C GLU A 169 -6.49 10.23 -0.24
N ALA A 170 -5.92 9.27 -0.96
CA ALA A 170 -6.45 8.80 -2.23
C ALA A 170 -7.84 8.19 -2.10
N THR A 171 -8.66 8.30 -3.15
CA THR A 171 -9.95 7.62 -3.28
C THR A 171 -9.88 6.61 -4.41
N ILE A 172 -10.30 5.38 -4.15
CA ILE A 172 -10.29 4.26 -5.08
C ILE A 172 -11.69 4.11 -5.68
N TYR A 173 -11.78 4.14 -7.00
CA TYR A 173 -13.05 3.97 -7.72
C TYR A 173 -13.15 2.56 -8.28
N VAL A 174 -14.26 1.93 -8.02
CA VAL A 174 -14.56 0.55 -8.43
C VAL A 174 -15.87 0.49 -9.19
N GLN A 175 -15.98 -0.50 -10.06
CA GLN A 175 -17.22 -0.86 -10.73
C GLN A 175 -17.47 -2.37 -10.57
N GLY A 176 -18.62 -2.73 -10.10
CA GLY A 176 -19.05 -4.11 -9.86
C GLY A 176 -20.54 -4.29 -10.15
N THR A 177 -21.09 -5.42 -9.72
CA THR A 177 -22.52 -5.76 -9.91
C THR A 177 -23.47 -4.76 -9.23
N LYS A 178 -23.03 -4.10 -8.17
CA LYS A 178 -23.77 -3.05 -7.45
C LYS A 178 -23.56 -1.64 -8.02
N GLY A 179 -22.94 -1.53 -9.20
CA GLY A 179 -22.64 -0.26 -9.84
C GLY A 179 -21.27 0.31 -9.45
N LYS A 180 -21.12 1.64 -9.63
CA LYS A 180 -19.88 2.37 -9.35
C LYS A 180 -19.84 2.82 -7.90
N ARG A 181 -18.68 2.66 -7.25
CA ARG A 181 -18.45 3.07 -5.86
C ARG A 181 -17.12 3.80 -5.73
N ALA A 182 -17.06 4.78 -4.85
CA ALA A 182 -15.85 5.47 -4.43
C ALA A 182 -15.50 5.03 -3.00
N ILE A 183 -14.29 4.57 -2.78
CA ILE A 183 -13.83 4.04 -1.49
C ILE A 183 -12.58 4.83 -1.08
N PRO A 184 -12.64 5.65 -0.02
CA PRO A 184 -11.45 6.28 0.54
C PRO A 184 -10.41 5.22 0.91
N ILE A 185 -9.12 5.51 0.69
CA ILE A 185 -8.06 4.53 0.99
C ILE A 185 -8.01 4.14 2.48
N ALA A 186 -8.47 5.01 3.37
CA ALA A 186 -8.60 4.73 4.80
C ALA A 186 -9.56 3.58 5.10
N ASP A 187 -10.61 3.41 4.26
CA ASP A 187 -11.65 2.39 4.38
C ASP A 187 -11.39 1.18 3.48
N PHE A 188 -10.46 1.32 2.52
CA PHE A 188 -10.19 0.28 1.52
C PHE A 188 -9.54 -0.97 2.14
N TYR A 189 -8.49 -0.80 2.95
CA TYR A 189 -7.81 -1.92 3.58
C TYR A 189 -8.42 -2.28 4.92
N LYS A 190 -8.70 -3.56 5.14
CA LYS A 190 -9.25 -4.10 6.39
C LYS A 190 -8.11 -4.50 7.33
N LEU A 191 -8.33 -4.29 8.63
CA LEU A 191 -7.50 -4.90 9.66
C LEU A 191 -7.80 -6.40 9.71
N PRO A 192 -6.83 -7.26 10.05
CA PRO A 192 -7.04 -8.71 10.05
C PRO A 192 -8.13 -9.15 11.03
N GLY A 193 -8.24 -8.55 12.23
CA GLY A 193 -9.22 -8.97 13.24
C GLY A 193 -9.36 -10.49 13.27
N ASP A 194 -10.59 -10.99 13.20
CA ASP A 194 -10.91 -12.43 13.16
C ASP A 194 -11.00 -12.98 11.72
N THR A 195 -10.89 -12.12 10.69
CA THR A 195 -11.05 -12.47 9.28
C THR A 195 -9.87 -12.02 8.41
N PRO A 196 -8.64 -12.52 8.63
CA PRO A 196 -7.44 -12.10 7.91
C PRO A 196 -7.49 -12.32 6.40
N ASN A 197 -8.33 -13.22 5.91
CA ASN A 197 -8.57 -13.50 4.50
C ASN A 197 -9.31 -12.36 3.77
N ILE A 198 -10.01 -11.49 4.50
CA ILE A 198 -10.68 -10.30 3.95
C ILE A 198 -9.72 -9.11 4.07
N GLU A 199 -8.96 -8.84 3.00
CA GLU A 199 -7.86 -7.87 3.04
C GLU A 199 -8.29 -6.45 2.67
N ASN A 200 -9.40 -6.30 1.93
CA ASN A 200 -9.90 -5.03 1.43
C ASN A 200 -11.43 -5.01 1.32
N ALA A 201 -11.97 -3.87 0.89
CA ALA A 201 -13.41 -3.61 0.80
C ALA A 201 -14.03 -3.99 -0.56
N LEU A 202 -13.27 -4.68 -1.44
CA LEU A 202 -13.81 -5.16 -2.72
C LEU A 202 -14.75 -6.35 -2.50
N GLU A 203 -15.80 -6.37 -3.29
CA GLU A 203 -16.71 -7.50 -3.42
C GLU A 203 -16.32 -8.37 -4.63
N PRO A 204 -16.73 -9.64 -4.70
CA PRO A 204 -16.53 -10.46 -5.88
C PRO A 204 -17.02 -9.77 -7.15
N GLY A 205 -16.16 -9.71 -8.18
CA GLY A 205 -16.46 -9.04 -9.45
C GLY A 205 -16.24 -7.52 -9.46
N ASP A 206 -15.81 -6.91 -8.37
CA ASP A 206 -15.41 -5.51 -8.35
C ASP A 206 -14.11 -5.29 -9.12
N LEU A 207 -14.16 -4.43 -10.14
CA LEU A 207 -13.02 -3.98 -10.91
C LEU A 207 -12.61 -2.57 -10.46
N ILE A 208 -11.37 -2.39 -10.02
CA ILE A 208 -10.80 -1.05 -9.82
C ILE A 208 -10.65 -0.39 -11.18
N THR A 209 -11.27 0.78 -11.36
CA THR A 209 -11.22 1.54 -12.62
C THR A 209 -10.15 2.62 -12.57
N HIS A 210 -10.05 3.36 -11.47
CA HIS A 210 -9.06 4.42 -11.29
C HIS A 210 -8.90 4.78 -9.80
N VAL A 211 -7.88 5.60 -9.54
CA VAL A 211 -7.66 6.25 -8.24
C VAL A 211 -7.69 7.76 -8.46
N GLU A 212 -8.29 8.49 -7.55
CA GLU A 212 -8.20 9.96 -7.53
C GLU A 212 -7.35 10.42 -6.35
N LEU A 213 -6.46 11.35 -6.64
CA LEU A 213 -5.71 12.10 -5.63
C LEU A 213 -6.33 13.50 -5.51
N PRO A 214 -6.49 14.02 -4.29
CA PRO A 214 -6.99 15.38 -4.08
C PRO A 214 -6.00 16.41 -4.62
N THR A 215 -6.43 17.66 -4.69
CA THR A 215 -5.54 18.80 -4.93
C THR A 215 -4.34 18.76 -3.99
N PRO A 216 -3.12 19.00 -4.48
CA PRO A 216 -1.91 18.96 -3.65
C PRO A 216 -2.01 19.87 -2.43
N VAL A 217 -1.77 19.33 -1.24
CA VAL A 217 -1.94 20.04 0.06
C VAL A 217 -0.63 20.43 0.73
N GLY A 218 0.48 20.37 0.04
CA GLY A 218 1.79 20.72 0.61
C GLY A 218 2.89 20.53 -0.41
N THR A 219 3.87 21.42 -0.36
CA THR A 219 5.01 21.40 -1.28
C THR A 219 6.18 20.57 -0.76
N LYS A 220 6.22 20.35 0.55
CA LYS A 220 7.29 19.61 1.23
C LYS A 220 6.87 18.14 1.38
N GLN A 221 7.45 17.28 0.55
CA GLN A 221 7.08 15.87 0.49
C GLN A 221 8.34 14.99 0.53
N ALA A 222 8.28 13.89 1.26
CA ALA A 222 9.36 12.90 1.29
C ALA A 222 8.82 11.48 1.48
N TYR A 223 9.44 10.53 0.80
CA TYR A 223 9.30 9.10 1.07
C TYR A 223 10.65 8.51 1.44
N LEU A 224 10.73 7.93 2.63
CA LEU A 224 11.93 7.24 3.09
C LEU A 224 11.62 5.77 3.32
N LYS A 225 12.49 4.89 2.81
CA LYS A 225 12.39 3.44 2.97
C LYS A 225 13.67 2.86 3.55
N LEU A 226 13.54 2.12 4.63
CA LEU A 226 14.62 1.35 5.25
C LEU A 226 14.44 -0.13 4.94
N ARG A 227 15.51 -0.78 4.45
CA ARG A 227 15.51 -2.15 3.95
C ARG A 227 16.89 -2.78 4.11
N ASP A 228 16.99 -4.11 4.05
CA ASP A 228 18.23 -4.86 4.31
C ASP A 228 19.26 -4.75 3.17
N ARG A 229 18.86 -4.34 1.97
CA ARG A 229 19.77 -4.15 0.82
C ARG A 229 19.39 -2.91 -0.01
N ALA A 230 20.30 -2.49 -0.88
CA ALA A 230 20.20 -1.22 -1.62
C ALA A 230 19.00 -1.15 -2.59
N SER A 231 18.56 -2.28 -3.17
CA SER A 231 17.45 -2.33 -4.12
C SER A 231 16.70 -3.65 -4.04
N TYR A 232 15.50 -3.70 -4.65
CA TYR A 232 14.69 -4.91 -4.81
C TYR A 232 14.46 -5.65 -3.49
N GLU A 233 14.00 -4.90 -2.48
CA GLU A 233 13.65 -5.43 -1.15
C GLU A 233 12.42 -4.70 -0.60
N PHE A 234 11.60 -5.39 0.18
CA PHE A 234 10.49 -4.80 0.89
C PHE A 234 10.96 -3.98 2.09
N ALA A 235 10.15 -3.02 2.52
CA ALA A 235 10.50 -2.18 3.65
C ALA A 235 10.50 -2.97 4.97
N LEU A 236 11.53 -2.80 5.78
CA LEU A 236 11.46 -3.07 7.22
C LEU A 236 10.65 -1.96 7.91
N ALA A 237 10.87 -0.72 7.49
CA ALA A 237 10.08 0.45 7.86
C ALA A 237 10.12 1.46 6.71
N SER A 238 9.03 2.17 6.46
CA SER A 238 9.00 3.31 5.55
C SER A 238 8.08 4.40 6.07
N ALA A 239 8.30 5.64 5.63
CA ALA A 239 7.48 6.79 6.00
C ALA A 239 7.24 7.68 4.78
N ALA A 240 5.98 7.99 4.53
CA ALA A 240 5.53 9.03 3.61
C ALA A 240 5.14 10.27 4.42
N ILE A 241 5.76 11.39 4.12
CA ILE A 241 5.53 12.68 4.79
C ILE A 241 5.08 13.70 3.75
N ILE A 242 4.02 14.43 4.08
CA ILE A 242 3.58 15.63 3.36
C ILE A 242 3.44 16.73 4.42
N ALA A 243 4.18 17.83 4.28
CA ALA A 243 4.19 18.90 5.28
C ALA A 243 3.97 20.27 4.64
N HIS A 244 3.24 21.11 5.36
CA HIS A 244 3.17 22.55 5.15
C HIS A 244 3.87 23.25 6.29
N VAL A 245 4.97 23.93 6.00
CA VAL A 245 5.81 24.62 6.98
C VAL A 245 5.83 26.11 6.68
N GLU A 246 5.54 26.92 7.68
CA GLU A 246 5.53 28.36 7.60
C GLU A 246 6.18 28.97 8.84
N GLY A 247 7.14 29.87 8.66
CA GLY A 247 7.88 30.51 9.77
C GLY A 247 8.57 29.50 10.71
N GLY A 248 9.03 28.37 10.17
CA GLY A 248 9.66 27.30 10.93
C GLY A 248 8.68 26.42 11.73
N HIS A 249 7.37 26.64 11.60
CA HIS A 249 6.32 25.86 12.27
C HIS A 249 5.55 25.00 11.29
N ILE A 250 5.20 23.81 11.71
CA ILE A 250 4.42 22.83 10.93
C ILE A 250 2.93 23.21 11.06
N ARG A 251 2.38 23.79 10.00
CA ARG A 251 0.96 24.18 9.94
C ARG A 251 0.03 23.01 9.68
N ALA A 252 0.47 22.10 8.82
CA ALA A 252 -0.21 20.83 8.57
C ALA A 252 0.82 19.77 8.22
N VAL A 253 0.52 18.52 8.59
CA VAL A 253 1.38 17.38 8.24
C VAL A 253 0.54 16.13 8.09
N ARG A 254 0.94 15.27 7.15
CA ARG A 254 0.42 13.93 6.97
C ARG A 254 1.55 12.93 7.06
N VAL A 255 1.33 11.89 7.85
CA VAL A 255 2.33 10.85 8.13
C VAL A 255 1.71 9.49 7.89
N ALA A 256 2.25 8.73 6.94
CA ALA A 256 1.86 7.34 6.74
C ALA A 256 3.08 6.41 6.77
N LEU A 257 2.90 5.23 7.35
CA LEU A 257 3.95 4.26 7.58
C LEU A 257 3.72 2.99 6.79
N GLY A 258 4.81 2.39 6.31
CA GLY A 258 4.82 1.09 5.65
C GLY A 258 5.87 0.15 6.22
N GLY A 259 5.78 -1.13 5.88
CA GLY A 259 6.66 -2.16 6.40
C GLY A 259 6.42 -2.51 7.88
N VAL A 260 5.52 -1.83 8.57
CA VAL A 260 5.27 -1.99 10.02
C VAL A 260 3.80 -2.27 10.37
N GLY A 261 2.88 -2.04 9.44
CA GLY A 261 1.45 -2.26 9.64
C GLY A 261 0.91 -3.43 8.82
N THR A 262 -0.21 -4.00 9.27
CA THR A 262 -0.98 -5.00 8.50
C THR A 262 -1.71 -4.37 7.31
N ARG A 263 -1.81 -3.05 7.29
CA ARG A 263 -2.23 -2.19 6.18
C ARG A 263 -1.31 -0.96 6.10
N PRO A 264 -1.34 -0.15 5.03
CA PRO A 264 -0.70 1.17 5.04
C PRO A 264 -1.23 1.96 6.25
N TRP A 265 -0.35 2.48 7.09
CA TRP A 265 -0.72 2.99 8.41
C TRP A 265 -0.67 4.51 8.46
N ARG A 266 -1.82 5.18 8.58
CA ARG A 266 -1.86 6.61 8.83
C ARG A 266 -1.58 6.88 10.31
N ALA A 267 -0.55 7.67 10.61
CA ALA A 267 -0.12 7.96 11.99
C ALA A 267 -0.73 9.29 12.49
N HIS A 268 -2.04 9.31 12.73
CA HIS A 268 -2.77 10.49 13.19
C HIS A 268 -2.22 11.06 14.51
N GLU A 269 -1.71 10.21 15.40
CA GLU A 269 -1.10 10.60 16.66
C GLU A 269 0.19 11.42 16.44
N ALA A 270 0.98 11.05 15.42
CA ALA A 270 2.16 11.83 15.03
C ALA A 270 1.77 13.18 14.42
N GLU A 271 0.72 13.20 13.59
CA GLU A 271 0.20 14.42 12.97
C GLU A 271 -0.30 15.41 14.03
N ALA A 272 -1.06 14.92 15.02
CA ALA A 272 -1.55 15.72 16.14
C ALA A 272 -0.39 16.27 17.00
N ALA A 273 0.65 15.47 17.21
CA ALA A 273 1.83 15.89 18.00
C ALA A 273 2.68 16.97 17.30
N LEU A 274 2.61 17.06 15.95
CA LEU A 274 3.42 17.99 15.14
C LEU A 274 2.70 19.28 14.77
N THR A 275 1.39 19.25 14.60
CA THR A 275 0.62 20.41 14.13
C THR A 275 0.75 21.59 15.08
N GLY A 276 1.14 22.75 14.56
CA GLY A 276 1.42 23.97 15.31
C GLY A 276 2.78 24.02 16.00
N LYS A 277 3.59 22.95 15.95
CA LYS A 277 4.90 22.89 16.60
C LYS A 277 6.01 23.36 15.67
N ALA A 278 7.11 23.83 16.26
CA ALA A 278 8.33 24.12 15.52
C ALA A 278 8.91 22.83 14.88
N ALA A 279 9.45 22.95 13.67
CA ALA A 279 10.08 21.84 12.93
C ALA A 279 11.46 21.51 13.52
N THR A 280 11.51 20.90 14.70
CA THR A 280 12.72 20.58 15.45
C THR A 280 12.91 19.08 15.62
N PRO A 281 14.16 18.59 15.77
CA PRO A 281 14.43 17.17 16.03
C PRO A 281 13.70 16.62 17.26
N ALA A 282 13.54 17.42 18.32
CA ALA A 282 12.82 17.02 19.53
C ALA A 282 11.34 16.76 19.25
N ASN A 283 10.65 17.66 18.53
CA ASN A 283 9.26 17.49 18.13
C ASN A 283 9.08 16.31 17.16
N PHE A 284 10.04 16.10 16.24
CA PHE A 284 10.01 14.94 15.34
C PHE A 284 10.12 13.62 16.11
N ARG A 285 10.97 13.57 17.13
CA ARG A 285 11.11 12.40 17.99
C ARG A 285 9.85 12.13 18.80
N ALA A 286 9.26 13.15 19.41
CA ALA A 286 8.01 13.03 20.15
C ALA A 286 6.86 12.51 19.26
N ALA A 287 6.75 13.01 18.04
CA ALA A 287 5.77 12.53 17.07
C ALA A 287 6.00 11.06 16.67
N ALA A 288 7.26 10.67 16.46
CA ALA A 288 7.61 9.30 16.15
C ALA A 288 7.29 8.35 17.32
N GLU A 289 7.42 8.79 18.55
CA GLU A 289 7.01 8.04 19.74
C GLU A 289 5.50 7.89 19.82
N ALA A 290 4.75 8.95 19.54
CA ALA A 290 3.29 8.92 19.48
C ALA A 290 2.78 7.92 18.43
N ALA A 291 3.39 7.92 17.23
CA ALA A 291 3.01 7.04 16.12
C ALA A 291 3.14 5.54 16.45
N LEU A 292 4.05 5.18 17.34
CA LEU A 292 4.36 3.78 17.67
C LEU A 292 3.84 3.35 19.06
N LYS A 293 3.08 4.19 19.73
CA LYS A 293 2.58 3.91 21.09
C LYS A 293 1.74 2.63 21.19
N GLY A 294 0.99 2.28 20.12
CA GLY A 294 0.16 1.08 20.05
C GLY A 294 0.85 -0.15 19.46
N ALA A 295 2.18 -0.14 19.29
CA ALA A 295 2.90 -1.26 18.68
C ALA A 295 2.87 -2.51 19.57
N LYS A 296 2.49 -3.64 18.98
CA LYS A 296 2.59 -4.98 19.57
C LYS A 296 3.77 -5.70 18.95
N ILE A 297 4.72 -6.11 19.77
CA ILE A 297 5.99 -6.69 19.34
C ILE A 297 6.02 -8.20 19.58
N HIS A 298 6.80 -8.90 18.78
CA HIS A 298 7.27 -10.26 18.95
C HIS A 298 8.81 -10.26 19.09
N PRO A 299 9.45 -11.33 19.57
CA PRO A 299 10.89 -11.32 19.86
C PRO A 299 11.78 -10.80 18.71
N ASP A 300 11.54 -11.27 17.47
CA ASP A 300 12.41 -10.94 16.34
C ASP A 300 12.08 -9.59 15.67
N ASN A 301 10.95 -8.92 15.98
CA ASN A 301 10.54 -7.67 15.33
C ASN A 301 10.53 -6.45 16.25
N ALA A 302 10.96 -6.58 17.50
CA ALA A 302 11.01 -5.48 18.46
C ALA A 302 11.85 -4.28 17.95
N PHE A 303 12.94 -4.56 17.21
CA PHE A 303 13.81 -3.54 16.60
C PHE A 303 13.05 -2.63 15.63
N LYS A 304 11.96 -3.09 15.01
CA LYS A 304 11.18 -2.30 14.03
C LYS A 304 10.54 -1.07 14.67
N VAL A 305 10.25 -1.10 15.96
CA VAL A 305 9.70 0.06 16.68
C VAL A 305 10.72 1.21 16.67
N GLU A 306 11.95 0.96 17.11
CA GLU A 306 12.99 1.99 17.11
C GLU A 306 13.42 2.38 15.68
N LEU A 307 13.52 1.40 14.77
CA LEU A 307 13.80 1.64 13.36
C LEU A 307 12.76 2.58 12.74
N SER A 308 11.47 2.37 13.04
CA SER A 308 10.38 3.21 12.54
C SER A 308 10.43 4.63 13.11
N LYS A 309 10.72 4.79 14.40
CA LYS A 309 10.91 6.10 15.01
C LYS A 309 12.04 6.88 14.31
N ARG A 310 13.15 6.24 14.02
CA ARG A 310 14.27 6.85 13.26
C ARG A 310 13.87 7.16 11.82
N CYS A 311 13.11 6.28 11.18
CA CYS A 311 12.59 6.49 9.82
C CYS A 311 11.70 7.75 9.78
N ILE A 312 10.72 7.87 10.66
CA ILE A 312 9.83 9.02 10.77
C ILE A 312 10.61 10.30 11.01
N THR A 313 11.49 10.30 12.02
CA THR A 313 12.32 11.48 12.38
C THR A 313 13.18 11.93 11.18
N ARG A 314 13.80 11.00 10.48
CA ARG A 314 14.61 11.31 9.29
C ARG A 314 13.77 11.81 8.13
N ALA A 315 12.63 11.19 7.85
CA ALA A 315 11.72 11.61 6.79
C ALA A 315 11.14 13.00 7.05
N LEU A 316 10.76 13.31 8.30
CA LEU A 316 10.34 14.65 8.72
C LEU A 316 11.45 15.69 8.51
N LYS A 317 12.68 15.37 8.92
CA LYS A 317 13.83 16.26 8.69
C LYS A 317 14.04 16.55 7.20
N VAL A 318 13.90 15.55 6.32
CA VAL A 318 14.01 15.73 4.86
C VAL A 318 12.86 16.57 4.30
N ALA A 319 11.63 16.28 4.73
CA ALA A 319 10.43 16.98 4.25
C ALA A 319 10.32 18.41 4.76
N THR A 320 11.01 18.81 5.83
CA THR A 320 10.90 20.16 6.43
C THR A 320 12.13 21.04 6.21
N ALA A 321 13.17 20.49 5.54
CA ALA A 321 14.38 21.21 5.18
C ALA A 321 14.16 22.29 4.10
#